data_bd2347d7aab7cdedd54955c7bb3af178
#
_entry.id   bd2347d7aab7cdedd54955c7bb3af178
#
_cell.length_a   1.000
_cell.length_b   1.000
_cell.length_c   1.000
_cell.angle_alpha   90.00
_cell.angle_beta   90.00
_cell.angle_gamma   90.00
#
_symmetry.space_group_name_H-M   'P 1'
#
loop_
_entity.id
_entity.type
_entity.pdbx_description
1 polymer ?
#
loop_
_entity_poly.entity_id
_entity_poly.type
_entity_poly.pdbx_seq_one_letter_code
_entity_poly.pdbx_strand_id
1 'polypeptide(L)'
;MAIVEARDRIGGRTFVAEQDGQKYEIGGTWIHWGQPYVWNEIHRYGLTITESLSGAADTMSILSADGLVTDTAEAIGTDLEQILTAYCDIDGAQGRVAFANPHAASPELLASTDALSLADRFAMIPAAGRQRDLLLSFLTMNAATDPAKGGFHDQLRWWALGEYSADSLLKRLGRYKIAEGTSALALALLKDANADLALGHPVSQISVVDGAVRVRTKAMEIRCKAVVVAAPLNVLGDIDFTSGVSHERLAAQRERHVCAGTKFIARVDRSVGAWVGFAPFPNPLTMVVADREVGGKSVLVGFGPDDSIDLGDIRLIESELRKFLPGVVVEEVFAHDWTNDPYAKGGWTWFSPGQTSRVLNELQTPAPPLFFANTDWASGWRGFIDGAIEEGIRSARDLLSYLRASR
;
A
#
# COMPACT_ATOMS: atom_id res chain seq x y z
N MET A 1 -14.04 17.13 -19.25
CA MET A 1 -13.86 16.49 -17.90
C MET A 1 -12.90 17.37 -17.12
N ALA A 2 -13.17 17.60 -15.81
CA ALA A 2 -12.25 18.32 -14.95
C ALA A 2 -11.74 17.43 -13.83
N ILE A 3 -10.47 17.56 -13.46
CA ILE A 3 -9.82 16.92 -12.32
C ILE A 3 -9.49 18.02 -11.30
N VAL A 4 -9.93 17.81 -10.06
CA VAL A 4 -9.65 18.70 -8.93
C VAL A 4 -8.76 17.94 -7.96
N GLU A 5 -7.54 18.42 -7.79
CA GLU A 5 -6.53 17.80 -6.94
C GLU A 5 -6.19 18.71 -5.76
N ALA A 6 -6.11 18.12 -4.57
CA ALA A 6 -5.82 18.85 -3.34
C ALA A 6 -4.38 19.37 -3.27
N ARG A 7 -3.43 18.60 -3.84
CA ARG A 7 -2.00 18.92 -3.84
C ARG A 7 -1.62 19.79 -5.04
N ASP A 8 -0.40 20.25 -5.03
CA ASP A 8 0.28 20.90 -6.18
C ASP A 8 0.84 19.89 -7.19
N ARG A 9 0.56 18.60 -7.02
CA ARG A 9 0.99 17.49 -7.87
C ARG A 9 -0.09 16.44 -8.02
N ILE A 10 0.00 15.64 -9.09
CA ILE A 10 -0.82 14.44 -9.29
C ILE A 10 -0.16 13.20 -8.68
N GLY A 11 -0.83 12.04 -8.74
CA GLY A 11 -0.31 10.73 -8.34
C GLY A 11 -0.69 10.30 -6.92
N GLY A 12 -1.21 11.21 -6.08
CA GLY A 12 -1.68 10.85 -4.73
C GLY A 12 -0.56 10.23 -3.89
N ARG A 13 -0.74 8.96 -3.49
CA ARG A 13 0.22 8.18 -2.69
C ARG A 13 1.39 7.59 -3.49
N THR A 14 1.48 7.77 -4.81
CA THR A 14 2.73 7.62 -5.57
C THR A 14 3.44 8.96 -5.59
N PHE A 15 4.72 8.99 -5.24
CA PHE A 15 5.49 10.21 -5.18
C PHE A 15 6.97 9.93 -5.41
N VAL A 16 7.55 10.63 -6.38
CA VAL A 16 8.97 10.54 -6.75
C VAL A 16 9.67 11.81 -6.33
N ALA A 17 10.66 11.69 -5.44
CA ALA A 17 11.66 12.75 -5.23
C ALA A 17 12.76 12.62 -6.27
N GLU A 18 13.33 13.74 -6.69
CA GLU A 18 14.45 13.76 -7.64
C GLU A 18 15.59 14.63 -7.08
N GLN A 19 16.80 14.08 -7.11
CA GLN A 19 18.02 14.80 -6.74
C GLN A 19 19.19 14.29 -7.57
N ASP A 20 20.00 15.20 -8.11
CA ASP A 20 21.18 14.91 -8.93
C ASP A 20 20.87 13.96 -10.12
N GLY A 21 19.70 14.10 -10.72
CA GLY A 21 19.20 13.25 -11.81
C GLY A 21 18.82 11.83 -11.37
N GLN A 22 18.83 11.54 -10.07
CA GLN A 22 18.37 10.27 -9.50
C GLN A 22 16.94 10.40 -8.98
N LYS A 23 16.13 9.36 -9.20
CA LYS A 23 14.75 9.29 -8.74
C LYS A 23 14.62 8.39 -7.53
N TYR A 24 13.84 8.83 -6.54
CA TYR A 24 13.60 8.14 -5.29
C TYR A 24 12.09 8.01 -5.07
N GLU A 25 11.60 6.77 -5.06
CA GLU A 25 10.18 6.45 -4.89
C GLU A 25 9.78 6.52 -3.41
N ILE A 26 9.41 7.69 -2.93
CA ILE A 26 9.05 7.92 -1.53
C ILE A 26 7.59 7.57 -1.20
N GLY A 27 6.83 7.11 -2.20
CA GLY A 27 5.47 6.56 -2.09
C GLY A 27 5.39 5.12 -2.56
N GLY A 28 4.26 4.74 -3.18
CA GLY A 28 4.07 3.45 -3.84
C GLY A 28 5.12 3.23 -4.91
N THR A 29 5.75 2.06 -4.95
CA THR A 29 6.98 1.83 -5.70
C THR A 29 6.86 0.62 -6.62
N TRP A 30 6.63 -0.56 -6.02
CA TRP A 30 6.78 -1.84 -6.72
C TRP A 30 5.53 -2.26 -7.46
N ILE A 31 5.77 -2.94 -8.56
CA ILE A 31 4.77 -3.48 -9.49
C ILE A 31 5.16 -4.90 -9.88
N HIS A 32 4.21 -5.65 -10.43
CA HIS A 32 4.45 -7.02 -10.90
C HIS A 32 3.46 -7.41 -12.00
N TRP A 33 3.80 -8.36 -12.89
CA TRP A 33 2.86 -8.88 -13.89
C TRP A 33 1.63 -9.56 -13.27
N GLY A 34 1.71 -10.06 -12.03
CA GLY A 34 0.57 -10.54 -11.25
C GLY A 34 -0.38 -9.44 -10.78
N GLN A 35 -0.09 -8.18 -11.10
CA GLN A 35 -0.90 -6.98 -10.92
C GLN A 35 -1.35 -6.50 -12.31
N PRO A 36 -2.41 -7.08 -12.88
CA PRO A 36 -2.69 -7.01 -14.31
C PRO A 36 -3.08 -5.61 -14.80
N TYR A 37 -3.71 -4.80 -13.97
CA TYR A 37 -4.16 -3.47 -14.37
C TYR A 37 -2.98 -2.51 -14.54
N VAL A 38 -2.08 -2.44 -13.56
CA VAL A 38 -0.89 -1.59 -13.66
C VAL A 38 0.05 -2.08 -14.75
N TRP A 39 0.19 -3.41 -14.88
CA TRP A 39 1.06 -4.00 -15.90
C TRP A 39 0.59 -3.67 -17.31
N ASN A 40 -0.74 -3.71 -17.56
CA ASN A 40 -1.33 -3.33 -18.83
C ASN A 40 -1.06 -1.85 -19.17
N GLU A 41 -1.20 -0.93 -18.22
CA GLU A 41 -0.97 0.49 -18.47
C GLU A 41 0.53 0.80 -18.72
N ILE A 42 1.44 0.09 -18.05
CA ILE A 42 2.89 0.20 -18.32
C ILE A 42 3.18 -0.13 -19.79
N HIS A 43 2.64 -1.26 -20.28
CA HIS A 43 2.81 -1.63 -21.68
C HIS A 43 2.11 -0.67 -22.64
N ARG A 44 0.90 -0.22 -22.30
CA ARG A 44 0.12 0.74 -23.11
C ARG A 44 0.87 2.05 -23.32
N TYR A 45 1.59 2.53 -22.31
CA TYR A 45 2.34 3.79 -22.37
C TYR A 45 3.83 3.60 -22.70
N GLY A 46 4.27 2.37 -22.94
CA GLY A 46 5.66 2.06 -23.29
C GLY A 46 6.67 2.41 -22.20
N LEU A 47 6.26 2.31 -20.93
CA LEU A 47 7.15 2.55 -19.79
C LEU A 47 8.10 1.39 -19.59
N THR A 48 9.33 1.69 -19.14
CA THR A 48 10.39 0.71 -18.94
C THR A 48 10.33 0.10 -17.54
N ILE A 49 10.59 -1.21 -17.43
CA ILE A 49 10.63 -1.93 -16.18
C ILE A 49 12.08 -2.13 -15.76
N THR A 50 12.38 -1.94 -14.48
CA THR A 50 13.67 -2.25 -13.85
C THR A 50 13.46 -3.13 -12.62
N GLU A 51 14.51 -3.82 -12.18
CA GLU A 51 14.46 -4.69 -11.00
C GLU A 51 15.11 -4.01 -9.79
N SER A 52 14.57 -4.26 -8.59
CA SER A 52 15.22 -3.97 -7.31
C SER A 52 16.20 -5.09 -6.96
N LEU A 53 17.31 -4.78 -6.32
CA LEU A 53 18.26 -5.78 -5.81
C LEU A 53 17.59 -6.73 -4.81
N SER A 54 16.67 -6.22 -3.99
CA SER A 54 15.91 -7.02 -3.03
C SER A 54 15.04 -8.11 -3.67
N GLY A 55 14.66 -7.96 -4.94
CA GLY A 55 13.90 -8.97 -5.69
C GLY A 55 14.71 -10.23 -6.02
N ALA A 56 16.03 -10.19 -5.85
CA ALA A 56 16.98 -11.29 -6.04
C ALA A 56 18.08 -11.22 -4.96
N ALA A 57 17.68 -11.12 -3.69
CA ALA A 57 18.62 -11.02 -2.58
C ALA A 57 19.50 -12.27 -2.47
N ASP A 58 20.80 -12.06 -2.24
CA ASP A 58 21.76 -13.14 -1.99
C ASP A 58 21.76 -13.54 -0.51
N THR A 59 21.65 -12.53 0.35
CA THR A 59 21.68 -12.71 1.81
C THR A 59 20.52 -11.99 2.49
N MET A 60 20.09 -12.53 3.61
CA MET A 60 19.10 -11.92 4.50
C MET A 60 19.61 -11.90 5.93
N SER A 61 19.18 -10.89 6.69
CA SER A 61 19.52 -10.76 8.11
C SER A 61 18.26 -10.66 8.94
N ILE A 62 18.29 -11.25 10.14
CA ILE A 62 17.21 -11.14 11.13
C ILE A 62 17.81 -10.60 12.42
N LEU A 63 17.30 -9.45 12.85
CA LEU A 63 17.62 -8.90 14.16
C LEU A 63 16.65 -9.51 15.16
N SER A 64 17.20 -10.25 16.13
CA SER A 64 16.43 -10.87 17.20
C SER A 64 16.92 -10.39 18.57
N ALA A 65 16.29 -10.87 19.66
CA ALA A 65 16.75 -10.60 21.02
C ALA A 65 18.16 -11.13 21.28
N ASP A 66 18.57 -12.20 20.59
CA ASP A 66 19.89 -12.83 20.71
C ASP A 66 20.95 -12.17 19.80
N GLY A 67 20.57 -11.15 19.06
CA GLY A 67 21.45 -10.39 18.16
C GLY A 67 21.08 -10.53 16.68
N LEU A 68 21.98 -10.05 15.81
CA LEU A 68 21.84 -10.08 14.36
C LEU A 68 22.35 -11.43 13.80
N VAL A 69 21.49 -12.12 13.09
CA VAL A 69 21.83 -13.36 12.37
C VAL A 69 21.71 -13.10 10.86
N THR A 70 22.76 -13.41 10.11
CA THR A 70 22.77 -13.30 8.64
C THR A 70 22.97 -14.69 8.05
N ASP A 71 22.20 -15.01 7.02
CA ASP A 71 22.25 -16.30 6.31
C ASP A 71 21.96 -16.08 4.81
N THR A 72 22.00 -17.15 4.03
CA THR A 72 21.57 -17.09 2.62
C THR A 72 20.09 -16.75 2.51
N ALA A 73 19.71 -16.07 1.45
CA ALA A 73 18.30 -15.78 1.18
C ALA A 73 17.47 -17.05 1.01
N GLU A 74 18.06 -18.14 0.49
CA GLU A 74 17.42 -19.46 0.40
C GLU A 74 17.06 -20.03 1.77
N ALA A 75 17.99 -20.01 2.73
CA ALA A 75 17.78 -20.56 4.07
C ALA A 75 16.69 -19.78 4.83
N ILE A 76 16.76 -18.45 4.83
CA ILE A 76 15.77 -17.60 5.50
C ILE A 76 14.42 -17.62 4.74
N GLY A 77 14.44 -17.66 3.41
CA GLY A 77 13.25 -17.82 2.58
C GLY A 77 12.52 -19.13 2.85
N THR A 78 13.26 -20.23 3.05
CA THR A 78 12.68 -21.52 3.45
C THR A 78 11.98 -21.46 4.81
N ASP A 79 12.59 -20.80 5.79
CA ASP A 79 11.96 -20.61 7.10
C ASP A 79 10.68 -19.74 6.99
N LEU A 80 10.72 -18.68 6.20
CA LEU A 80 9.54 -17.81 5.96
C LEU A 80 8.43 -18.60 5.25
N GLU A 81 8.75 -19.38 4.22
CA GLU A 81 7.78 -20.21 3.50
C GLU A 81 7.08 -21.19 4.46
N GLN A 82 7.85 -21.88 5.30
CA GLN A 82 7.30 -22.84 6.26
C GLN A 82 6.37 -22.18 7.27
N ILE A 83 6.82 -21.11 7.90
CA ILE A 83 6.06 -20.48 8.98
C ILE A 83 4.85 -19.70 8.46
N LEU A 84 4.96 -19.03 7.30
CA LEU A 84 3.86 -18.31 6.68
C LEU A 84 2.79 -19.27 6.14
N THR A 85 3.21 -20.41 5.59
CA THR A 85 2.29 -21.50 5.21
C THR A 85 1.49 -21.97 6.42
N ALA A 86 2.14 -22.28 7.54
CA ALA A 86 1.46 -22.70 8.77
C ALA A 86 0.54 -21.60 9.33
N TYR A 87 0.96 -20.34 9.24
CA TYR A 87 0.18 -19.19 9.67
C TYR A 87 -1.10 -18.99 8.84
N CYS A 88 -1.02 -19.17 7.52
CA CYS A 88 -2.14 -19.01 6.61
C CYS A 88 -2.98 -20.28 6.40
N ASP A 89 -2.54 -21.43 6.94
CA ASP A 89 -3.29 -22.67 6.86
C ASP A 89 -4.46 -22.70 7.85
N ILE A 90 -5.66 -22.36 7.34
CA ILE A 90 -6.91 -22.34 8.10
C ILE A 90 -7.87 -23.48 7.70
N ASP A 91 -7.48 -24.30 6.73
CA ASP A 91 -8.34 -25.29 6.10
C ASP A 91 -7.66 -26.66 5.92
N GLY A 92 -6.41 -26.82 6.37
CA GLY A 92 -5.59 -28.01 6.12
C GLY A 92 -5.10 -28.14 4.68
N ALA A 93 -5.29 -27.09 3.88
CA ALA A 93 -4.89 -27.00 2.48
C ALA A 93 -4.11 -25.71 2.16
N GLN A 94 -3.44 -25.16 3.17
CA GLN A 94 -2.65 -23.92 3.08
C GLN A 94 -3.48 -22.68 2.72
N GLY A 95 -4.75 -22.64 3.10
CA GLY A 95 -5.69 -21.56 2.77
C GLY A 95 -6.25 -21.62 1.34
N ARG A 96 -5.84 -22.60 0.52
CA ARG A 96 -6.20 -22.69 -0.91
C ARG A 96 -7.67 -23.00 -1.15
N VAL A 97 -8.32 -23.73 -0.25
CA VAL A 97 -9.75 -24.05 -0.36
C VAL A 97 -10.58 -22.91 0.19
N ALA A 98 -10.23 -22.41 1.37
CA ALA A 98 -10.96 -21.35 2.03
C ALA A 98 -10.89 -20.02 1.26
N PHE A 99 -9.75 -19.68 0.70
CA PHE A 99 -9.53 -18.44 -0.06
C PHE A 99 -9.20 -18.69 -1.53
N ALA A 100 -9.96 -19.59 -2.16
CA ALA A 100 -9.74 -19.98 -3.57
C ALA A 100 -9.90 -18.81 -4.56
N ASN A 101 -10.67 -17.80 -4.22
CA ASN A 101 -10.80 -16.56 -4.98
C ASN A 101 -10.28 -15.36 -4.18
N PRO A 102 -9.07 -14.84 -4.49
CA PRO A 102 -8.51 -13.71 -3.77
C PRO A 102 -9.23 -12.38 -4.01
N HIS A 103 -10.16 -12.34 -4.98
CA HIS A 103 -10.97 -11.15 -5.29
C HIS A 103 -12.33 -11.13 -4.59
N ALA A 104 -12.76 -12.26 -4.01
CA ALA A 104 -14.05 -12.35 -3.33
C ALA A 104 -14.00 -13.42 -2.22
N ALA A 105 -13.98 -12.99 -0.97
CA ALA A 105 -14.14 -13.88 0.16
C ALA A 105 -15.58 -14.36 0.30
N SER A 106 -15.77 -15.65 0.65
CA SER A 106 -17.11 -16.14 0.99
C SER A 106 -17.58 -15.56 2.34
N PRO A 107 -18.90 -15.47 2.58
CA PRO A 107 -19.42 -15.03 3.89
C PRO A 107 -18.90 -15.88 5.06
N GLU A 108 -18.73 -17.19 4.86
CA GLU A 108 -18.22 -18.12 5.87
C GLU A 108 -16.75 -17.84 6.20
N LEU A 109 -15.94 -17.56 5.17
CA LEU A 109 -14.54 -17.17 5.37
C LEU A 109 -14.43 -15.84 6.11
N LEU A 110 -15.21 -14.84 5.72
CA LEU A 110 -15.26 -13.56 6.44
C LEU A 110 -15.66 -13.76 7.90
N ALA A 111 -16.72 -14.53 8.17
CA ALA A 111 -17.17 -14.78 9.53
C ALA A 111 -16.11 -15.44 10.41
N SER A 112 -15.25 -16.28 9.84
CA SER A 112 -14.21 -17.03 10.58
C SER A 112 -12.89 -16.26 10.73
N THR A 113 -12.59 -15.29 9.87
CA THR A 113 -11.25 -14.66 9.80
C THR A 113 -11.23 -13.18 10.05
N ASP A 114 -12.31 -12.44 9.75
CA ASP A 114 -12.33 -10.98 9.80
C ASP A 114 -12.21 -10.42 11.22
N ALA A 115 -12.74 -11.12 12.23
CA ALA A 115 -12.66 -10.69 13.62
C ALA A 115 -11.25 -10.84 14.25
N LEU A 116 -10.36 -11.61 13.62
CA LEU A 116 -9.01 -11.88 14.14
C LEU A 116 -8.03 -10.77 13.73
N SER A 117 -7.21 -10.36 14.70
CA SER A 117 -5.99 -9.60 14.39
C SER A 117 -4.87 -10.52 13.90
N LEU A 118 -3.81 -9.92 13.35
CA LEU A 118 -2.58 -10.64 13.04
C LEU A 118 -1.97 -11.27 14.30
N ALA A 119 -2.04 -10.57 15.45
CA ALA A 119 -1.54 -11.05 16.72
C ALA A 119 -2.40 -12.21 17.27
N ASP A 120 -3.73 -12.18 17.15
CA ASP A 120 -4.60 -13.27 17.57
C ASP A 120 -4.27 -14.55 16.82
N ARG A 121 -4.15 -14.48 15.50
CA ARG A 121 -3.77 -15.63 14.69
C ARG A 121 -2.34 -16.09 14.98
N PHE A 122 -1.40 -15.18 15.21
CA PHE A 122 -0.03 -15.50 15.58
C PHE A 122 0.04 -16.31 16.88
N ALA A 123 -0.76 -15.97 17.88
CA ALA A 123 -0.83 -16.70 19.15
C ALA A 123 -1.31 -18.16 19.02
N MET A 124 -1.96 -18.51 17.90
CA MET A 124 -2.44 -19.86 17.62
C MET A 124 -1.38 -20.76 16.95
N ILE A 125 -0.24 -20.18 16.53
CA ILE A 125 0.79 -20.89 15.78
C ILE A 125 1.99 -21.18 16.67
N PRO A 126 2.49 -22.41 16.70
CA PRO A 126 3.67 -22.79 17.51
C PRO A 126 4.97 -22.29 16.84
N ALA A 127 5.14 -20.98 16.76
CA ALA A 127 6.32 -20.33 16.20
C ALA A 127 7.37 -20.10 17.30
N ALA A 128 8.63 -20.43 17.04
CA ALA A 128 9.73 -20.24 17.97
C ALA A 128 11.01 -19.78 17.24
N GLY A 129 11.95 -19.18 17.98
CA GLY A 129 13.26 -18.78 17.47
C GLY A 129 13.17 -17.91 16.22
N ARG A 130 14.04 -18.17 15.24
CA ARG A 130 14.15 -17.40 14.00
C ARG A 130 12.83 -17.31 13.20
N GLN A 131 12.08 -18.39 13.10
CA GLN A 131 10.80 -18.40 12.38
C GLN A 131 9.75 -17.49 13.04
N ARG A 132 9.74 -17.45 14.39
CA ARG A 132 8.85 -16.55 15.14
C ARG A 132 9.16 -15.08 14.82
N ASP A 133 10.42 -14.70 14.90
CA ASP A 133 10.84 -13.31 14.69
C ASP A 133 10.67 -12.89 13.23
N LEU A 134 10.94 -13.79 12.29
CA LEU A 134 10.74 -13.58 10.85
C LEU A 134 9.27 -13.38 10.51
N LEU A 135 8.38 -14.24 11.02
CA LEU A 135 6.94 -14.11 10.80
C LEU A 135 6.42 -12.79 11.36
N LEU A 136 6.78 -12.45 12.60
CA LEU A 136 6.33 -11.21 13.24
C LEU A 136 6.81 -9.96 12.50
N SER A 137 8.07 -9.98 12.03
CA SER A 137 8.61 -8.91 11.18
C SER A 137 7.81 -8.76 9.88
N PHE A 138 7.56 -9.87 9.19
CA PHE A 138 6.84 -9.89 7.92
C PHE A 138 5.40 -9.41 8.04
N LEU A 139 4.67 -9.89 9.05
CA LEU A 139 3.29 -9.45 9.32
C LEU A 139 3.21 -7.97 9.66
N THR A 140 4.13 -7.48 10.48
CA THR A 140 4.20 -6.06 10.87
C THR A 140 4.48 -5.17 9.67
N MET A 141 5.42 -5.57 8.81
CA MET A 141 5.73 -4.82 7.58
C MET A 141 4.54 -4.81 6.63
N ASN A 142 3.87 -5.95 6.40
CA ASN A 142 2.74 -6.04 5.49
C ASN A 142 1.58 -5.12 5.90
N ALA A 143 1.26 -5.09 7.19
CA ALA A 143 0.19 -4.24 7.72
C ALA A 143 0.65 -2.80 7.97
N ALA A 144 1.96 -2.56 8.09
CA ALA A 144 2.56 -1.30 8.50
C ALA A 144 1.86 -0.70 9.73
N THR A 145 1.68 -1.55 10.75
CA THR A 145 1.05 -1.21 12.03
C THR A 145 1.37 -2.28 13.07
N ASP A 146 1.02 -2.02 14.33
CA ASP A 146 1.01 -3.03 15.39
C ASP A 146 0.16 -4.26 14.97
N PRO A 147 0.71 -5.48 15.03
CA PRO A 147 -0.01 -6.71 14.67
C PRO A 147 -1.34 -6.90 15.41
N ALA A 148 -1.53 -6.31 16.59
CA ALA A 148 -2.79 -6.34 17.31
C ALA A 148 -3.89 -5.46 16.67
N LYS A 149 -3.51 -4.50 15.83
CA LYS A 149 -4.42 -3.60 15.12
C LYS A 149 -4.72 -4.04 13.70
N GLY A 150 -3.79 -4.76 13.07
CA GLY A 150 -3.96 -5.25 11.69
C GLY A 150 -4.86 -6.48 11.62
N GLY A 151 -5.81 -6.50 10.68
CA GLY A 151 -6.70 -7.64 10.46
C GLY A 151 -6.01 -8.83 9.78
N PHE A 152 -6.27 -10.04 10.26
CA PHE A 152 -5.72 -11.28 9.70
C PHE A 152 -6.28 -11.58 8.30
N HIS A 153 -7.53 -11.20 8.04
CA HIS A 153 -8.17 -11.43 6.74
C HIS A 153 -7.38 -10.83 5.56
N ASP A 154 -6.78 -9.65 5.74
CA ASP A 154 -5.94 -9.03 4.71
C ASP A 154 -4.66 -9.82 4.44
N GLN A 155 -4.07 -10.48 5.46
CA GLN A 155 -2.91 -11.35 5.26
C GLN A 155 -3.27 -12.60 4.44
N LEU A 156 -4.44 -13.20 4.68
CA LEU A 156 -4.92 -14.33 3.87
C LEU A 156 -5.16 -13.91 2.41
N ARG A 157 -5.71 -12.71 2.20
CA ARG A 157 -5.89 -12.17 0.85
C ARG A 157 -4.54 -11.98 0.14
N TRP A 158 -3.54 -11.40 0.81
CA TRP A 158 -2.20 -11.25 0.23
C TRP A 158 -1.55 -12.62 -0.04
N TRP A 159 -1.73 -13.60 0.85
CA TRP A 159 -1.25 -14.95 0.67
C TRP A 159 -1.83 -15.60 -0.60
N ALA A 160 -3.14 -15.48 -0.80
CA ALA A 160 -3.81 -15.98 -2.00
C ALA A 160 -3.36 -15.23 -3.27
N LEU A 161 -3.23 -13.89 -3.23
CA LEU A 161 -2.67 -13.09 -4.32
C LEU A 161 -1.20 -13.42 -4.62
N GLY A 162 -0.45 -13.89 -3.62
CA GLY A 162 0.90 -14.44 -3.72
C GLY A 162 0.95 -15.89 -4.20
N GLU A 163 -0.18 -16.46 -4.68
CA GLU A 163 -0.26 -17.85 -5.15
C GLU A 163 0.08 -18.87 -4.05
N TYR A 164 -0.19 -18.52 -2.80
CA TYR A 164 0.03 -19.36 -1.62
C TYR A 164 1.51 -19.76 -1.47
N SER A 165 2.41 -18.83 -1.71
CA SER A 165 3.86 -18.96 -1.54
C SER A 165 4.47 -17.66 -1.05
N ALA A 166 5.35 -17.74 -0.05
CA ALA A 166 6.08 -16.59 0.47
C ALA A 166 7.05 -16.03 -0.58
N ASP A 167 7.73 -16.89 -1.33
CA ASP A 167 8.64 -16.48 -2.41
C ASP A 167 7.89 -15.72 -3.51
N SER A 168 6.75 -16.26 -3.97
CA SER A 168 5.92 -15.58 -4.97
C SER A 168 5.40 -14.25 -4.44
N LEU A 169 4.95 -14.19 -3.17
CA LEU A 169 4.46 -12.97 -2.55
C LEU A 169 5.57 -11.91 -2.45
N LEU A 170 6.74 -12.26 -1.95
CA LEU A 170 7.90 -11.34 -1.86
C LEU A 170 8.27 -10.75 -3.22
N LYS A 171 8.30 -11.57 -4.28
CA LYS A 171 8.57 -11.12 -5.65
C LYS A 171 7.51 -10.12 -6.14
N ARG A 172 6.22 -10.35 -5.82
CA ARG A 172 5.12 -9.45 -6.19
C ARG A 172 5.16 -8.14 -5.41
N LEU A 173 5.70 -8.15 -4.20
CA LEU A 173 5.80 -6.97 -3.34
C LEU A 173 7.05 -6.13 -3.58
N GLY A 174 8.15 -6.71 -4.13
CA GLY A 174 9.44 -6.04 -4.07
C GLY A 174 10.35 -6.13 -5.30
N ARG A 175 9.90 -6.77 -6.42
CA ARG A 175 10.84 -7.07 -7.51
C ARG A 175 10.95 -5.99 -8.58
N TYR A 176 9.85 -5.54 -9.17
CA TYR A 176 9.85 -4.66 -10.32
C TYR A 176 9.42 -3.24 -9.99
N LYS A 177 9.98 -2.28 -10.73
CA LYS A 177 9.66 -0.86 -10.65
C LYS A 177 9.55 -0.27 -12.06
N ILE A 178 8.91 0.89 -12.16
CA ILE A 178 8.93 1.72 -13.36
C ILE A 178 10.24 2.52 -13.37
N ALA A 179 11.08 2.35 -14.39
CA ALA A 179 12.36 3.02 -14.48
C ALA A 179 12.24 4.55 -14.54
N GLU A 180 11.20 5.04 -15.23
CA GLU A 180 10.87 6.47 -15.32
C GLU A 180 10.24 7.02 -14.02
N GLY A 181 9.95 6.15 -13.05
CA GLY A 181 9.24 6.45 -11.81
C GLY A 181 7.73 6.38 -11.94
N THR A 182 7.04 6.13 -10.81
CA THR A 182 5.57 6.01 -10.76
C THR A 182 4.85 7.28 -11.18
N SER A 183 5.46 8.46 -11.01
CA SER A 183 4.94 9.73 -11.50
C SER A 183 4.80 9.76 -13.03
N ALA A 184 5.64 9.03 -13.78
CA ALA A 184 5.53 8.95 -15.24
C ALA A 184 4.25 8.25 -15.68
N LEU A 185 3.83 7.20 -14.97
CA LEU A 185 2.54 6.54 -15.21
C LEU A 185 1.36 7.49 -14.95
N ALA A 186 1.37 8.22 -13.83
CA ALA A 186 0.32 9.19 -13.50
C ALA A 186 0.22 10.30 -14.55
N LEU A 187 1.37 10.81 -15.04
CA LEU A 187 1.43 11.81 -16.11
C LEU A 187 0.92 11.27 -17.45
N ALA A 188 1.24 10.02 -17.80
CA ALA A 188 0.76 9.38 -19.03
C ALA A 188 -0.77 9.22 -19.01
N LEU A 189 -1.33 8.76 -17.88
CA LEU A 189 -2.78 8.66 -17.66
C LEU A 189 -3.46 10.04 -17.78
N LEU A 190 -2.90 11.06 -17.16
CA LEU A 190 -3.45 12.42 -17.23
C LEU A 190 -3.45 12.96 -18.67
N LYS A 191 -2.34 12.77 -19.39
CA LYS A 191 -2.22 13.19 -20.80
C LYS A 191 -3.26 12.50 -21.68
N ASP A 192 -3.47 11.20 -21.49
CA ASP A 192 -4.45 10.42 -22.24
C ASP A 192 -5.89 10.84 -21.90
N ALA A 193 -6.15 11.17 -20.63
CA ALA A 193 -7.46 11.65 -20.18
C ALA A 193 -7.88 12.98 -20.80
N ASN A 194 -6.95 13.80 -21.28
CA ASN A 194 -7.20 15.13 -21.86
C ASN A 194 -8.20 15.96 -21.02
N ALA A 195 -7.97 16.02 -19.71
CA ALA A 195 -8.83 16.68 -18.74
C ALA A 195 -8.27 18.03 -18.30
N ASP A 196 -9.17 18.98 -18.00
CA ASP A 196 -8.79 20.20 -17.31
C ASP A 196 -8.32 19.87 -15.89
N LEU A 197 -7.14 20.33 -15.48
CA LEU A 197 -6.55 20.03 -14.17
C LEU A 197 -6.47 21.29 -13.31
N ALA A 198 -7.03 21.20 -12.10
CA ALA A 198 -6.92 22.22 -11.07
C ALA A 198 -6.17 21.63 -9.85
N LEU A 199 -4.90 22.04 -9.67
CA LEU A 199 -4.05 21.68 -8.55
C LEU A 199 -4.22 22.67 -7.37
N GLY A 200 -3.94 22.22 -6.14
CA GLY A 200 -4.02 23.05 -4.94
C GLY A 200 -5.44 23.38 -4.51
N HIS A 201 -6.41 22.57 -4.90
CA HIS A 201 -7.83 22.79 -4.63
C HIS A 201 -8.46 21.66 -3.80
N PRO A 202 -8.19 21.57 -2.48
CA PRO A 202 -8.83 20.58 -1.63
C PRO A 202 -10.35 20.72 -1.67
N VAL A 203 -11.04 19.63 -2.00
CA VAL A 203 -12.51 19.59 -1.97
C VAL A 203 -12.95 19.51 -0.51
N SER A 204 -13.79 20.44 -0.09
CA SER A 204 -14.35 20.51 1.26
C SER A 204 -15.78 19.98 1.35
N GLN A 205 -16.56 20.08 0.25
CA GLN A 205 -17.96 19.67 0.27
C GLN A 205 -18.40 19.13 -1.10
N ILE A 206 -19.24 18.08 -1.05
CA ILE A 206 -19.93 17.54 -2.22
C ILE A 206 -21.40 17.41 -1.86
N SER A 207 -22.28 17.88 -2.74
CA SER A 207 -23.73 17.80 -2.57
C SER A 207 -24.45 17.48 -3.88
N VAL A 208 -25.61 16.82 -3.78
CA VAL A 208 -26.51 16.59 -4.92
C VAL A 208 -27.72 17.51 -4.74
N VAL A 209 -27.89 18.46 -5.68
CA VAL A 209 -28.97 19.46 -5.63
C VAL A 209 -29.58 19.57 -7.01
N ASP A 210 -30.93 19.44 -7.11
CA ASP A 210 -31.67 19.55 -8.37
C ASP A 210 -31.13 18.63 -9.48
N GLY A 211 -30.76 17.39 -9.12
CA GLY A 211 -30.23 16.39 -10.05
C GLY A 211 -28.81 16.66 -10.57
N ALA A 212 -28.14 17.67 -10.05
CA ALA A 212 -26.74 17.98 -10.37
C ALA A 212 -25.83 17.84 -9.13
N VAL A 213 -24.57 17.53 -9.35
CA VAL A 213 -23.55 17.51 -8.31
C VAL A 213 -22.89 18.86 -8.20
N ARG A 214 -22.75 19.37 -6.98
CA ARG A 214 -21.93 20.54 -6.65
C ARG A 214 -20.71 20.09 -5.86
N VAL A 215 -19.54 20.45 -6.37
CA VAL A 215 -18.23 20.20 -5.73
C VAL A 215 -17.66 21.53 -5.31
N ARG A 216 -17.36 21.70 -4.02
CA ARG A 216 -16.89 22.96 -3.46
C ARG A 216 -15.48 22.83 -2.91
N THR A 217 -14.65 23.77 -3.26
CA THR A 217 -13.34 24.02 -2.66
C THR A 217 -13.35 25.41 -2.01
N LYS A 218 -12.25 25.80 -1.37
CA LYS A 218 -12.12 27.18 -0.83
C LYS A 218 -12.21 28.25 -1.92
N ALA A 219 -11.73 27.93 -3.14
CA ALA A 219 -11.56 28.91 -4.23
C ALA A 219 -12.64 28.83 -5.31
N MET A 220 -13.32 27.68 -5.47
CA MET A 220 -14.27 27.48 -6.57
C MET A 220 -15.43 26.56 -6.18
N GLU A 221 -16.52 26.69 -6.93
CA GLU A 221 -17.63 25.73 -6.97
C GLU A 221 -17.80 25.21 -8.39
N ILE A 222 -17.87 23.88 -8.54
CA ILE A 222 -18.06 23.21 -9.82
C ILE A 222 -19.44 22.54 -9.81
N ARG A 223 -20.25 22.77 -10.84
CA ARG A 223 -21.49 22.04 -11.08
C ARG A 223 -21.30 21.05 -12.22
N CYS A 224 -21.62 19.79 -11.96
CA CYS A 224 -21.48 18.71 -12.93
C CYS A 224 -22.62 17.71 -12.86
N LYS A 225 -22.75 16.83 -13.86
CA LYS A 225 -23.78 15.79 -13.90
C LYS A 225 -23.47 14.63 -12.95
N ALA A 226 -22.20 14.33 -12.75
CA ALA A 226 -21.73 13.28 -11.88
C ALA A 226 -20.26 13.54 -11.48
N VAL A 227 -19.82 12.92 -10.40
CA VAL A 227 -18.44 13.02 -9.89
C VAL A 227 -17.89 11.64 -9.56
N VAL A 228 -16.60 11.44 -9.83
CA VAL A 228 -15.80 10.33 -9.29
C VAL A 228 -14.96 10.88 -8.15
N VAL A 229 -15.18 10.39 -6.94
CA VAL A 229 -14.41 10.72 -5.75
C VAL A 229 -13.27 9.72 -5.63
N ALA A 230 -12.04 10.19 -5.83
CA ALA A 230 -10.83 9.36 -5.80
C ALA A 230 -9.96 9.57 -4.54
N ALA A 231 -10.52 10.24 -3.53
CA ALA A 231 -9.84 10.50 -2.27
C ALA A 231 -9.61 9.19 -1.48
N PRO A 232 -8.46 9.04 -0.77
CA PRO A 232 -8.20 7.88 0.09
C PRO A 232 -9.22 7.73 1.21
N LEU A 233 -9.47 6.49 1.67
CA LEU A 233 -10.41 6.18 2.74
C LEU A 233 -10.18 7.06 3.98
N ASN A 234 -8.92 7.21 4.39
CA ASN A 234 -8.55 7.92 5.60
C ASN A 234 -8.83 9.44 5.56
N VAL A 235 -9.17 9.99 4.40
CA VAL A 235 -9.53 11.42 4.23
C VAL A 235 -10.96 11.63 3.72
N LEU A 236 -11.68 10.57 3.36
CA LEU A 236 -13.08 10.71 2.91
C LEU A 236 -13.97 11.37 3.97
N GLY A 237 -13.73 11.09 5.24
CA GLY A 237 -14.47 11.70 6.36
C GLY A 237 -14.22 13.20 6.55
N ASP A 238 -13.22 13.77 5.89
CA ASP A 238 -12.94 15.21 5.92
C ASP A 238 -13.73 15.98 4.85
N ILE A 239 -14.34 15.28 3.89
CA ILE A 239 -15.21 15.86 2.86
C ILE A 239 -16.64 15.83 3.38
N ASP A 240 -17.28 16.98 3.41
CA ASP A 240 -18.68 17.11 3.81
C ASP A 240 -19.62 16.66 2.68
N PHE A 241 -20.18 15.45 2.79
CA PHE A 241 -21.21 14.95 1.89
C PHE A 241 -22.58 15.31 2.44
N THR A 242 -23.12 16.47 2.07
CA THR A 242 -24.40 16.97 2.59
C THR A 242 -25.62 16.26 2.01
N SER A 243 -25.47 15.57 0.89
CA SER A 243 -26.52 14.75 0.25
C SER A 243 -25.91 13.79 -0.78
N GLY A 244 -26.68 12.80 -1.22
CA GLY A 244 -26.27 11.86 -2.29
C GLY A 244 -25.55 10.60 -1.79
N VAL A 245 -25.37 10.43 -0.48
CA VAL A 245 -24.79 9.22 0.13
C VAL A 245 -25.66 8.75 1.30
N SER A 246 -25.68 7.44 1.54
CA SER A 246 -26.39 6.83 2.66
C SER A 246 -25.70 7.12 3.99
N HIS A 247 -26.43 6.94 5.09
CA HIS A 247 -25.88 7.05 6.44
C HIS A 247 -24.81 5.97 6.68
N GLU A 248 -25.05 4.77 6.18
CA GLU A 248 -24.15 3.62 6.27
C GLU A 248 -22.84 3.92 5.54
N ARG A 249 -22.91 4.51 4.35
CA ARG A 249 -21.70 4.96 3.63
C ARG A 249 -20.94 6.04 4.38
N LEU A 250 -21.64 7.02 4.95
CA LEU A 250 -20.98 8.05 5.75
C LEU A 250 -20.30 7.45 6.99
N ALA A 251 -20.89 6.43 7.60
CA ALA A 251 -20.26 5.70 8.69
C ALA A 251 -18.99 4.96 8.21
N ALA A 252 -19.10 4.20 7.11
CA ALA A 252 -17.95 3.49 6.52
C ALA A 252 -16.81 4.43 6.12
N GLN A 253 -17.10 5.60 5.56
CA GLN A 253 -16.10 6.61 5.18
C GLN A 253 -15.34 7.22 6.38
N ARG A 254 -15.89 7.12 7.59
CA ARG A 254 -15.24 7.60 8.82
C ARG A 254 -14.33 6.56 9.44
N GLU A 255 -14.50 5.28 9.11
CA GLU A 255 -13.62 4.22 9.54
C GLU A 255 -12.33 4.24 8.70
N ARG A 256 -11.21 4.62 9.33
CA ARG A 256 -9.90 4.65 8.68
C ARG A 256 -9.29 3.26 8.66
N HIS A 257 -8.49 2.95 7.64
CA HIS A 257 -7.59 1.80 7.68
C HIS A 257 -6.44 2.06 8.66
N VAL A 258 -5.81 0.98 9.16
CA VAL A 258 -4.86 1.06 10.28
C VAL A 258 -3.40 1.24 9.88
N CYS A 259 -3.07 1.19 8.59
CA CYS A 259 -1.69 1.38 8.14
C CYS A 259 -1.22 2.82 8.41
N ALA A 260 -0.30 2.94 9.36
CA ALA A 260 0.33 4.19 9.79
C ALA A 260 1.85 4.12 9.70
N GLY A 261 2.37 3.21 8.88
CA GLY A 261 3.79 2.90 8.82
C GLY A 261 4.64 3.96 8.17
N THR A 262 5.87 3.99 8.61
CA THR A 262 6.95 4.81 8.07
C THR A 262 7.60 4.12 6.86
N LYS A 263 7.95 4.91 5.85
CA LYS A 263 8.81 4.53 4.75
C LYS A 263 9.83 5.63 4.49
N PHE A 264 11.10 5.25 4.36
CA PHE A 264 12.15 6.16 3.92
C PHE A 264 13.09 5.47 2.93
N ILE A 265 13.85 6.28 2.19
CA ILE A 265 14.96 5.84 1.36
C ILE A 265 16.22 6.47 1.91
N ALA A 266 17.26 5.66 2.15
CA ALA A 266 18.55 6.11 2.64
C ALA A 266 19.65 5.78 1.64
N ARG A 267 20.48 6.75 1.25
CA ARG A 267 21.73 6.51 0.58
C ARG A 267 22.82 6.32 1.63
N VAL A 268 23.54 5.20 1.55
CA VAL A 268 24.57 4.86 2.53
C VAL A 268 25.97 4.91 1.89
N ASP A 269 27.00 5.00 2.73
CA ASP A 269 28.39 5.26 2.36
C ASP A 269 29.08 4.13 1.58
N ARG A 270 28.44 2.96 1.46
CA ARG A 270 29.05 1.76 0.85
C ARG A 270 28.01 0.88 0.17
N SER A 271 28.48 -0.06 -0.66
CA SER A 271 27.67 -1.18 -1.15
C SER A 271 27.38 -2.18 -0.03
N VAL A 272 26.14 -2.67 0.03
CA VAL A 272 25.73 -3.80 0.88
C VAL A 272 25.31 -5.02 0.06
N GLY A 273 25.34 -4.92 -1.28
CA GLY A 273 24.91 -5.98 -2.18
C GLY A 273 23.39 -6.17 -2.22
N ALA A 274 22.97 -7.31 -2.76
CA ALA A 274 21.56 -7.71 -2.81
C ALA A 274 21.15 -8.31 -1.45
N TRP A 275 20.62 -7.46 -0.57
CA TRP A 275 20.38 -7.77 0.83
C TRP A 275 19.01 -7.32 1.33
N VAL A 276 18.46 -8.09 2.28
CA VAL A 276 17.22 -7.76 3.02
C VAL A 276 17.44 -8.00 4.52
N GLY A 277 17.00 -7.07 5.36
CA GLY A 277 17.00 -7.16 6.81
C GLY A 277 15.60 -7.17 7.39
N PHE A 278 15.35 -8.00 8.40
CA PHE A 278 14.10 -8.12 9.15
C PHE A 278 14.33 -7.89 10.64
N ALA A 279 13.38 -7.24 11.31
CA ALA A 279 13.34 -7.15 12.76
C ALA A 279 11.88 -7.28 13.26
N PRO A 280 11.61 -8.08 14.30
CA PRO A 280 10.25 -8.27 14.80
C PRO A 280 9.74 -7.02 15.51
N PHE A 281 8.43 -6.83 15.51
CA PHE A 281 7.76 -5.85 16.38
C PHE A 281 8.17 -6.10 17.85
N PRO A 282 8.44 -5.06 18.65
CA PRO A 282 8.17 -3.63 18.42
C PRO A 282 9.36 -2.81 17.89
N ASN A 283 10.30 -3.41 17.14
CA ASN A 283 11.37 -2.58 16.57
C ASN A 283 10.78 -1.46 15.71
N PRO A 284 11.33 -0.23 15.81
CA PRO A 284 10.89 0.91 14.99
C PRO A 284 11.12 0.69 13.51
N LEU A 285 12.08 -0.15 13.13
CA LEU A 285 12.41 -0.51 11.76
C LEU A 285 12.26 -2.03 11.61
N THR A 286 11.21 -2.47 10.92
CA THR A 286 10.85 -3.90 10.83
C THR A 286 11.36 -4.58 9.57
N MET A 287 11.64 -3.79 8.51
CA MET A 287 12.25 -4.31 7.30
C MET A 287 13.12 -3.25 6.62
N VAL A 288 14.26 -3.68 6.10
CA VAL A 288 15.16 -2.87 5.26
C VAL A 288 15.51 -3.67 4.03
N VAL A 289 15.44 -3.04 2.85
CA VAL A 289 15.80 -3.70 1.59
C VAL A 289 16.84 -2.90 0.82
N ALA A 290 17.81 -3.55 0.21
CA ALA A 290 18.67 -2.94 -0.79
C ALA A 290 17.90 -2.78 -2.10
N ASP A 291 17.71 -1.53 -2.54
CA ASP A 291 16.95 -1.22 -3.74
C ASP A 291 17.81 -1.23 -5.00
N ARG A 292 18.90 -0.49 -4.97
CA ARG A 292 19.85 -0.36 -6.07
C ARG A 292 21.19 0.19 -5.58
N GLU A 293 22.16 0.25 -6.49
CA GLU A 293 23.43 0.93 -6.25
C GLU A 293 23.58 2.17 -7.15
N VAL A 294 24.18 3.21 -6.60
CA VAL A 294 24.54 4.44 -7.30
C VAL A 294 25.97 4.80 -6.93
N GLY A 295 26.89 4.78 -7.92
CA GLY A 295 28.29 5.11 -7.68
C GLY A 295 29.02 4.20 -6.69
N GLY A 296 28.66 2.90 -6.63
CA GLY A 296 29.23 1.93 -5.68
C GLY A 296 28.69 2.02 -4.26
N LYS A 297 27.60 2.76 -4.05
CA LYS A 297 26.91 2.95 -2.78
C LYS A 297 25.48 2.45 -2.87
N SER A 298 25.01 1.79 -1.83
CA SER A 298 23.64 1.28 -1.82
C SER A 298 22.62 2.36 -1.50
N VAL A 299 21.48 2.25 -2.15
CA VAL A 299 20.22 2.92 -1.80
C VAL A 299 19.34 1.89 -1.10
N LEU A 300 18.99 2.17 0.13
CA LEU A 300 18.18 1.30 0.99
C LEU A 300 16.77 1.86 1.12
N VAL A 301 15.77 0.99 1.25
CA VAL A 301 14.40 1.35 1.63
C VAL A 301 14.11 0.75 3.00
N GLY A 302 13.75 1.58 3.96
CA GLY A 302 13.37 1.17 5.31
C GLY A 302 11.87 1.29 5.55
N PHE A 303 11.32 0.36 6.34
CA PHE A 303 9.91 0.32 6.74
C PHE A 303 9.76 0.13 8.24
N GLY A 304 8.91 0.93 8.85
CA GLY A 304 8.50 0.84 10.25
C GLY A 304 6.98 0.71 10.41
N PRO A 305 6.51 0.25 11.59
CA PRO A 305 5.09 -0.01 11.85
C PRO A 305 4.28 1.24 12.18
N ASP A 306 4.93 2.35 12.48
CA ASP A 306 4.32 3.58 12.96
C ASP A 306 5.24 4.79 12.69
N ASP A 307 4.90 5.94 13.24
CA ASP A 307 5.64 7.21 13.13
C ASP A 307 6.71 7.40 14.23
N SER A 308 7.17 6.34 14.87
CA SER A 308 8.20 6.39 15.93
C SER A 308 9.58 6.83 15.43
N ILE A 309 9.83 6.74 14.12
CA ILE A 309 11.05 7.26 13.48
C ILE A 309 10.77 8.66 12.95
N ASP A 310 11.46 9.65 13.54
CA ASP A 310 11.49 11.00 12.96
C ASP A 310 12.24 10.98 11.62
N LEU A 311 11.49 11.15 10.54
CA LEU A 311 11.99 11.14 9.16
C LEU A 311 12.93 12.31 8.83
N GLY A 312 12.93 13.36 9.66
CA GLY A 312 13.85 14.49 9.58
C GLY A 312 15.16 14.27 10.31
N ASP A 313 15.25 13.27 11.20
CA ASP A 313 16.45 12.99 11.97
C ASP A 313 17.30 11.87 11.32
N ILE A 314 18.22 12.26 10.45
CA ILE A 314 19.16 11.34 9.79
C ILE A 314 19.99 10.50 10.76
N ARG A 315 20.29 11.02 11.97
CA ARG A 315 21.08 10.30 12.97
C ARG A 315 20.27 9.19 13.63
N LEU A 316 18.99 9.43 13.86
CA LEU A 316 18.07 8.40 14.34
C LEU A 316 17.95 7.28 13.31
N ILE A 317 17.71 7.62 12.04
CA ILE A 317 17.65 6.65 10.94
C ILE A 317 18.95 5.85 10.82
N GLU A 318 20.11 6.52 10.92
CA GLU A 318 21.42 5.85 10.91
C GLU A 318 21.56 4.90 12.10
N SER A 319 21.13 5.30 13.30
CA SER A 319 21.22 4.46 14.49
C SER A 319 20.38 3.19 14.36
N GLU A 320 19.20 3.28 13.75
CA GLU A 320 18.34 2.13 13.48
C GLU A 320 18.94 1.22 12.39
N LEU A 321 19.46 1.79 11.31
CA LEU A 321 20.12 1.04 10.24
C LEU A 321 21.39 0.32 10.73
N ARG A 322 22.13 0.89 11.68
CA ARG A 322 23.33 0.27 12.29
C ARG A 322 23.03 -1.01 13.06
N LYS A 323 21.80 -1.23 13.49
CA LYS A 323 21.39 -2.50 14.11
C LYS A 323 21.46 -3.66 13.11
N PHE A 324 21.21 -3.39 11.82
CA PHE A 324 21.29 -4.36 10.72
C PHE A 324 22.66 -4.36 10.02
N LEU A 325 23.24 -3.19 9.87
CA LEU A 325 24.47 -2.93 9.10
C LEU A 325 25.48 -2.18 9.98
N PRO A 326 26.20 -2.86 10.87
CA PRO A 326 27.13 -2.22 11.80
C PRO A 326 28.12 -1.30 11.10
N GLY A 327 28.27 -0.06 11.61
CA GLY A 327 29.18 0.94 11.11
C GLY A 327 28.76 1.60 9.79
N VAL A 328 27.54 1.38 9.28
CA VAL A 328 27.00 2.11 8.14
C VAL A 328 26.88 3.60 8.45
N VAL A 329 27.13 4.46 7.46
CA VAL A 329 26.91 5.90 7.53
C VAL A 329 25.83 6.27 6.52
N VAL A 330 24.82 6.99 6.97
CA VAL A 330 23.73 7.51 6.14
C VAL A 330 24.15 8.88 5.60
N GLU A 331 24.23 9.02 4.28
CA GLU A 331 24.60 10.26 3.61
C GLU A 331 23.40 11.15 3.34
N GLU A 332 22.29 10.53 2.91
CA GLU A 332 21.05 11.24 2.56
C GLU A 332 19.82 10.39 2.87
N VAL A 333 18.71 11.08 3.17
CA VAL A 333 17.40 10.46 3.39
C VAL A 333 16.36 11.17 2.53
N PHE A 334 15.50 10.38 1.88
CA PHE A 334 14.32 10.83 1.16
C PHE A 334 13.10 10.15 1.75
N ALA A 335 12.15 10.93 2.20
CA ALA A 335 10.94 10.41 2.82
C ALA A 335 9.77 11.36 2.64
N HIS A 336 8.57 10.86 2.91
CA HIS A 336 7.36 11.65 3.06
C HIS A 336 6.55 11.07 4.22
N ASP A 337 6.13 11.93 5.12
CA ASP A 337 5.29 11.54 6.26
C ASP A 337 3.84 11.33 5.80
N TRP A 338 3.56 10.10 5.34
CA TRP A 338 2.24 9.71 4.84
C TRP A 338 1.18 9.69 5.94
N THR A 339 1.57 9.40 7.16
CA THR A 339 0.66 9.28 8.31
C THR A 339 0.13 10.64 8.75
N ASN A 340 0.97 11.66 8.76
CA ASN A 340 0.59 13.02 9.12
C ASN A 340 0.25 13.90 7.90
N ASP A 341 0.35 13.38 6.67
CA ASP A 341 -0.07 14.08 5.46
C ASP A 341 -1.59 14.31 5.46
N PRO A 342 -2.09 15.56 5.35
CA PRO A 342 -3.52 15.87 5.46
C PRO A 342 -4.38 15.24 4.35
N TYR A 343 -3.77 14.83 3.24
CA TYR A 343 -4.47 14.26 2.08
C TYR A 343 -4.21 12.77 1.86
N ALA A 344 -3.55 12.10 2.83
CA ALA A 344 -3.35 10.66 2.84
C ALA A 344 -3.76 10.04 4.17
N LYS A 345 -3.22 10.54 5.30
CA LYS A 345 -3.44 10.08 6.68
C LYS A 345 -3.17 8.59 6.85
N GLY A 346 -2.14 8.09 6.15
CA GLY A 346 -1.72 6.71 6.16
C GLY A 346 -1.04 6.29 4.85
N GLY A 347 -0.45 5.09 4.86
CA GLY A 347 0.23 4.47 3.73
C GLY A 347 -0.74 3.73 2.80
N TRP A 348 -0.45 2.44 2.57
CA TRP A 348 -1.35 1.54 1.84
C TRP A 348 -2.47 1.03 2.74
N THR A 349 -3.46 0.37 2.15
CA THR A 349 -4.63 -0.08 2.91
C THR A 349 -4.36 -1.38 3.63
N TRP A 350 -4.62 -1.39 4.92
CA TRP A 350 -4.78 -2.59 5.73
C TRP A 350 -5.94 -2.38 6.70
N PHE A 351 -6.92 -3.28 6.68
CA PHE A 351 -8.09 -3.15 7.52
C PHE A 351 -7.83 -3.67 8.94
N SER A 352 -8.54 -3.10 9.92
CA SER A 352 -8.57 -3.59 11.29
C SER A 352 -9.44 -4.86 11.40
N PRO A 353 -9.35 -5.62 12.50
CA PRO A 353 -10.26 -6.72 12.77
C PRO A 353 -11.73 -6.32 12.65
N GLY A 354 -12.50 -7.11 11.91
CA GLY A 354 -13.94 -6.87 11.66
C GLY A 354 -14.25 -5.76 10.68
N GLN A 355 -13.27 -5.03 10.16
CA GLN A 355 -13.52 -3.88 9.28
C GLN A 355 -13.98 -4.30 7.89
N THR A 356 -13.44 -5.41 7.34
CA THR A 356 -13.82 -5.86 5.99
C THR A 356 -15.31 -6.06 5.86
N SER A 357 -15.92 -6.81 6.80
CA SER A 357 -17.36 -7.09 6.79
C SER A 357 -18.23 -5.84 7.05
N ARG A 358 -17.71 -4.86 7.80
CA ARG A 358 -18.46 -3.63 8.11
C ARG A 358 -18.48 -2.62 6.96
N VAL A 359 -17.35 -2.43 6.26
CA VAL A 359 -17.21 -1.25 5.37
C VAL A 359 -17.04 -1.59 3.89
N LEU A 360 -16.50 -2.76 3.53
CA LEU A 360 -16.07 -3.00 2.16
C LEU A 360 -17.22 -2.92 1.16
N ASN A 361 -18.35 -3.57 1.46
CA ASN A 361 -19.52 -3.56 0.58
C ASN A 361 -20.05 -2.14 0.34
N GLU A 362 -20.14 -1.34 1.41
CA GLU A 362 -20.59 0.06 1.30
C GLU A 362 -19.64 0.91 0.46
N LEU A 363 -18.31 0.72 0.63
CA LEU A 363 -17.31 1.47 -0.13
C LEU A 363 -17.32 1.10 -1.62
N GLN A 364 -17.63 -0.15 -1.96
CA GLN A 364 -17.68 -0.65 -3.34
C GLN A 364 -19.01 -0.34 -4.03
N THR A 365 -20.10 -0.11 -3.28
CA THR A 365 -21.44 0.12 -3.86
C THR A 365 -21.51 1.51 -4.50
N PRO A 366 -21.90 1.65 -5.78
CA PRO A 366 -22.11 2.96 -6.40
C PRO A 366 -23.25 3.74 -5.75
N ALA A 367 -23.13 5.06 -5.67
CA ALA A 367 -24.16 5.97 -5.16
C ALA A 367 -24.45 7.09 -6.18
N PRO A 368 -25.00 6.77 -7.38
CA PRO A 368 -25.20 7.76 -8.42
C PRO A 368 -25.99 8.99 -7.95
N PRO A 369 -25.60 10.20 -8.34
CA PRO A 369 -24.58 10.57 -9.33
C PRO A 369 -23.15 10.66 -8.77
N LEU A 370 -22.90 10.15 -7.54
CA LEU A 370 -21.59 10.06 -6.91
C LEU A 370 -21.01 8.66 -7.14
N PHE A 371 -19.78 8.60 -7.62
CA PHE A 371 -19.03 7.37 -7.84
C PHE A 371 -17.73 7.45 -7.06
N PHE A 372 -17.24 6.32 -6.57
CA PHE A 372 -16.06 6.27 -5.73
C PHE A 372 -15.03 5.33 -6.34
N ALA A 373 -13.78 5.77 -6.43
CA ALA A 373 -12.70 5.03 -7.02
C ALA A 373 -11.40 5.24 -6.24
N ASN A 374 -11.03 4.30 -5.41
CA ASN A 374 -9.74 4.32 -4.73
C ASN A 374 -9.25 2.89 -4.47
N THR A 375 -7.94 2.72 -4.45
CA THR A 375 -7.32 1.42 -4.17
C THR A 375 -7.74 0.84 -2.82
N ASP A 376 -8.23 1.67 -1.88
CA ASP A 376 -8.53 1.28 -0.51
C ASP A 376 -9.72 0.32 -0.37
N TRP A 377 -10.48 0.13 -1.43
CA TRP A 377 -11.58 -0.85 -1.51
C TRP A 377 -11.56 -1.70 -2.77
N ALA A 378 -10.43 -1.75 -3.48
CA ALA A 378 -10.28 -2.61 -4.65
C ALA A 378 -10.50 -4.08 -4.30
N SER A 379 -11.06 -4.83 -5.24
CA SER A 379 -11.33 -6.26 -5.06
C SER A 379 -10.05 -7.10 -5.18
N GLY A 380 -9.14 -6.72 -6.09
CA GLY A 380 -7.87 -7.40 -6.31
C GLY A 380 -6.76 -6.90 -5.37
N TRP A 381 -5.80 -6.18 -5.92
CA TRP A 381 -4.65 -5.64 -5.21
C TRP A 381 -5.01 -4.34 -4.45
N ARG A 382 -5.85 -4.47 -3.41
CA ARG A 382 -6.24 -3.37 -2.52
C ARG A 382 -5.01 -2.79 -1.82
N GLY A 383 -4.86 -1.45 -1.87
CA GLY A 383 -3.72 -0.74 -1.32
C GLY A 383 -2.55 -0.55 -2.29
N PHE A 384 -2.62 -1.12 -3.50
CA PHE A 384 -1.59 -1.05 -4.54
C PHE A 384 -1.98 -0.11 -5.69
N ILE A 385 -1.01 0.25 -6.52
CA ILE A 385 -1.23 1.03 -7.76
C ILE A 385 -2.22 0.30 -8.67
N ASP A 386 -2.11 -1.03 -8.75
CA ASP A 386 -3.00 -1.90 -9.53
C ASP A 386 -4.47 -1.73 -9.13
N GLY A 387 -4.76 -1.76 -7.83
CA GLY A 387 -6.12 -1.58 -7.33
C GLY A 387 -6.68 -0.17 -7.59
N ALA A 388 -5.83 0.85 -7.66
CA ALA A 388 -6.28 2.20 -8.03
C ALA A 388 -6.75 2.26 -9.49
N ILE A 389 -6.06 1.56 -10.39
CA ILE A 389 -6.45 1.48 -11.82
C ILE A 389 -7.70 0.60 -11.96
N GLU A 390 -7.77 -0.54 -11.26
CA GLU A 390 -8.96 -1.40 -11.19
C GLU A 390 -10.21 -0.59 -10.85
N GLU A 391 -10.17 0.16 -9.75
CA GLU A 391 -11.28 0.97 -9.26
C GLU A 391 -11.62 2.14 -10.19
N GLY A 392 -10.62 2.76 -10.79
CA GLY A 392 -10.81 3.77 -11.83
C GLY A 392 -11.60 3.24 -13.02
N ILE A 393 -11.26 2.06 -13.51
CA ILE A 393 -11.94 1.39 -14.62
C ILE A 393 -13.37 1.00 -14.22
N ARG A 394 -13.57 0.40 -13.02
CA ARG A 394 -14.89 0.04 -12.51
C ARG A 394 -15.80 1.26 -12.42
N SER A 395 -15.33 2.29 -11.73
CA SER A 395 -16.10 3.52 -11.50
C SER A 395 -16.42 4.26 -12.81
N ALA A 396 -15.51 4.26 -13.79
CA ALA A 396 -15.76 4.85 -15.10
C ALA A 396 -16.87 4.11 -15.87
N ARG A 397 -16.90 2.76 -15.81
CA ARG A 397 -17.98 1.95 -16.41
C ARG A 397 -19.34 2.27 -15.79
N ASP A 398 -19.41 2.34 -14.47
CA ASP A 398 -20.62 2.66 -13.72
C ASP A 398 -21.13 4.06 -14.07
N LEU A 399 -20.23 5.05 -14.07
CA LEU A 399 -20.51 6.43 -14.47
C LEU A 399 -21.06 6.53 -15.90
N LEU A 400 -20.42 5.87 -16.87
CA LEU A 400 -20.86 5.88 -18.26
C LEU A 400 -22.25 5.26 -18.43
N SER A 401 -22.54 4.18 -17.71
CA SER A 401 -23.85 3.54 -17.68
C SER A 401 -24.93 4.48 -17.14
N TYR A 402 -24.65 5.15 -16.04
CA TYR A 402 -25.52 6.16 -15.46
C TYR A 402 -25.79 7.33 -16.43
N LEU A 403 -24.77 7.90 -17.04
CA LEU A 403 -24.92 9.02 -17.98
C LEU A 403 -25.70 8.67 -19.25
N ARG A 404 -25.65 7.39 -19.69
CA ARG A 404 -26.45 6.91 -20.82
C ARG A 404 -27.93 6.73 -20.44
N ALA A 405 -28.21 6.25 -19.24
CA ALA A 405 -29.58 6.07 -18.74
C ALA A 405 -30.26 7.41 -18.38
N SER A 406 -29.49 8.48 -18.17
CA SER A 406 -29.97 9.82 -17.82
C SER A 406 -30.16 10.75 -19.03
N ARG A 407 -29.99 10.22 -20.25
CA ARG A 407 -30.27 10.93 -21.53
C ARG A 407 -31.69 10.66 -21.98
#